data_287ec44a5ccb22e88f20dd9d197722af
#
_entry.id   287ec44a5ccb22e88f20dd9d197722af
#
_cell.length_a   1.000
_cell.length_b   1.000
_cell.length_c   1.000
_cell.angle_alpha   90.00
_cell.angle_beta   90.00
_cell.angle_gamma   90.00
#
_symmetry.space_group_name_H-M   'P 1'
#
loop_
_entity.id
_entity.type
_entity.pdbx_description
1 polymer ?
#
loop_
_entity_poly.entity_id
_entity_poly.type
_entity_poly.pdbx_seq_one_letter_code
_entity_poly.pdbx_strand_id
1 'polypeptide(L)'
;MKTQAEINKRLDDYRKGTVDSPYRVKVWTSYDNRFYPMEPGCIDVDKSFHAQCADETIDYILWLTDNEFRIRGDAKDAINPKKNKLPEGWKIVLNRPSTVPKKGWIAVFTSGTYWKYGHIGIVYNGGNTSRFQILEQNFNGWANKKPSLRWDNYYGLTHFIVPPVAKEVKKAP
;
A
#
# COMPACT_ATOMS: atom_id res chain seq x y z
N MET A 1 -13.58 -2.07 11.55
CA MET A 1 -12.27 -1.39 11.56
C MET A 1 -11.21 -2.27 12.19
N LYS A 2 -10.02 -2.23 11.67
CA LYS A 2 -8.89 -2.99 12.22
C LYS A 2 -8.19 -2.19 13.31
N THR A 3 -7.60 -2.89 14.28
CA THR A 3 -6.75 -2.27 15.30
C THR A 3 -5.34 -2.03 14.76
N GLN A 4 -4.55 -1.21 15.44
CA GLN A 4 -3.15 -1.01 15.07
C GLN A 4 -2.35 -2.32 15.17
N ALA A 5 -2.62 -3.17 16.15
CA ALA A 5 -1.97 -4.47 16.28
C ALA A 5 -2.25 -5.37 15.07
N GLU A 6 -3.49 -5.42 14.62
CA GLU A 6 -3.87 -6.16 13.41
C GLU A 6 -3.16 -5.61 12.15
N ILE A 7 -3.11 -4.27 12.03
CA ILE A 7 -2.40 -3.61 10.92
C ILE A 7 -0.91 -3.97 10.96
N ASN A 8 -0.28 -3.87 12.12
CA ASN A 8 1.14 -4.20 12.27
C ASN A 8 1.42 -5.63 11.80
N LYS A 9 0.60 -6.58 12.22
CA LYS A 9 0.74 -7.98 11.79
C LYS A 9 0.54 -8.12 10.29
N ARG A 10 -0.47 -7.47 9.71
CA ARG A 10 -0.75 -7.52 8.27
C ARG A 10 0.46 -7.03 7.46
N LEU A 11 1.07 -5.91 7.87
CA LEU A 11 2.22 -5.36 7.17
C LEU A 11 3.44 -6.28 7.26
N ASP A 12 3.66 -6.91 8.41
CA ASP A 12 4.74 -7.91 8.54
C ASP A 12 4.49 -9.14 7.68
N ASP A 13 3.25 -9.58 7.56
CA ASP A 13 2.89 -10.70 6.70
C ASP A 13 3.11 -10.37 5.21
N TYR A 14 2.81 -9.16 4.77
CA TYR A 14 3.16 -8.72 3.41
C TYR A 14 4.66 -8.81 3.18
N ARG A 15 5.45 -8.26 4.10
CA ARG A 15 6.91 -8.24 4.00
C ARG A 15 7.49 -9.65 3.93
N LYS A 16 6.95 -10.58 4.69
CA LYS A 16 7.39 -11.98 4.73
C LYS A 16 6.86 -12.82 3.57
N GLY A 17 5.87 -12.31 2.83
CA GLY A 17 5.22 -13.07 1.77
C GLY A 17 4.23 -14.12 2.28
N THR A 18 3.73 -13.96 3.50
CA THR A 18 2.85 -14.92 4.18
C THR A 18 1.44 -14.38 4.45
N VAL A 19 1.10 -13.22 3.88
CA VAL A 19 -0.19 -12.58 4.13
C VAL A 19 -1.36 -13.50 3.75
N ASP A 20 -2.37 -13.54 4.61
CA ASP A 20 -3.61 -14.28 4.33
C ASP A 20 -4.47 -13.43 3.39
N SER A 21 -4.32 -13.69 2.10
CA SER A 21 -5.06 -13.01 1.04
C SER A 21 -5.29 -13.97 -0.14
N PRO A 22 -6.50 -13.93 -0.74
CA PRO A 22 -6.76 -14.70 -1.97
C PRO A 22 -5.97 -14.19 -3.17
N TYR A 23 -5.38 -12.99 -3.07
CA TYR A 23 -4.60 -12.36 -4.14
C TYR A 23 -3.09 -12.60 -4.00
N ARG A 24 -2.67 -13.31 -2.97
CA ARG A 24 -1.27 -13.66 -2.77
C ARG A 24 -0.86 -14.76 -3.74
N VAL A 25 0.21 -14.54 -4.48
CA VAL A 25 0.84 -15.57 -5.32
C VAL A 25 1.52 -16.59 -4.41
N LYS A 26 1.14 -17.86 -4.53
CA LYS A 26 1.62 -18.94 -3.65
C LYS A 26 2.74 -19.75 -4.26
N VAL A 27 2.85 -19.75 -5.59
CA VAL A 27 3.89 -20.46 -6.34
C VAL A 27 4.41 -19.56 -7.44
N TRP A 28 5.59 -19.84 -7.95
CA TRP A 28 6.11 -19.10 -9.09
C TRP A 28 5.12 -19.17 -10.25
N THR A 29 4.73 -18.00 -10.79
CA THR A 29 3.72 -17.92 -11.84
C THR A 29 3.92 -16.70 -12.73
N SER A 30 3.40 -16.78 -13.94
CA SER A 30 3.34 -15.68 -14.90
C SER A 30 2.02 -15.74 -15.66
N TYR A 31 1.36 -14.61 -15.81
CA TYR A 31 0.06 -14.54 -16.50
C TYR A 31 0.16 -14.07 -17.95
N ASP A 32 1.27 -13.45 -18.35
CA ASP A 32 1.40 -12.87 -19.68
C ASP A 32 2.78 -13.06 -20.23
N ASN A 33 3.46 -13.80 -20.47
CA ASN A 33 4.76 -14.08 -21.12
C ASN A 33 5.71 -12.89 -21.37
N ARG A 34 5.39 -11.70 -20.87
CA ARG A 34 6.21 -10.51 -21.10
C ARG A 34 7.27 -10.30 -20.03
N PHE A 35 7.09 -10.86 -18.85
CA PHE A 35 7.94 -10.65 -17.69
C PHE A 35 8.36 -11.96 -17.05
N TYR A 36 9.26 -11.85 -16.10
CA TYR A 36 9.69 -13.00 -15.32
C TYR A 36 8.53 -13.55 -14.49
N PRO A 37 8.56 -14.85 -14.18
CA PRO A 37 7.63 -15.38 -13.21
C PRO A 37 7.67 -14.62 -11.90
N MET A 38 6.50 -14.36 -11.32
CA MET A 38 6.39 -13.70 -10.02
C MET A 38 6.77 -14.64 -8.88
N GLU A 39 7.54 -14.13 -7.93
CA GLU A 39 7.89 -14.91 -6.76
C GLU A 39 6.69 -15.11 -5.82
N PRO A 40 6.66 -16.21 -5.06
CA PRO A 40 5.66 -16.37 -4.02
C PRO A 40 5.69 -15.21 -3.02
N GLY A 41 4.52 -14.75 -2.64
CA GLY A 41 4.35 -13.60 -1.75
C GLY A 41 3.97 -12.31 -2.46
N CYS A 42 4.11 -12.22 -3.80
CA CYS A 42 3.56 -11.12 -4.58
C CYS A 42 2.05 -11.01 -4.38
N ILE A 43 1.54 -9.79 -4.45
CA ILE A 43 0.10 -9.51 -4.46
C ILE A 43 -0.30 -9.09 -5.86
N ASP A 44 -1.30 -9.76 -6.44
CA ASP A 44 -1.81 -9.48 -7.76
C ASP A 44 -3.34 -9.63 -7.75
N VAL A 45 -4.03 -8.49 -7.62
CA VAL A 45 -5.48 -8.45 -7.40
C VAL A 45 -6.26 -8.80 -8.65
N ASP A 46 -5.80 -8.37 -9.80
CA ASP A 46 -6.53 -8.50 -11.08
C ASP A 46 -5.92 -9.52 -12.05
N LYS A 47 -4.82 -10.14 -11.67
CA LYS A 47 -4.09 -11.15 -12.49
C LYS A 47 -3.62 -10.58 -13.83
N SER A 48 -3.33 -9.28 -13.89
CA SER A 48 -2.82 -8.63 -15.09
C SER A 48 -1.68 -7.66 -14.71
N PHE A 49 -0.78 -7.43 -15.67
CA PHE A 49 0.38 -6.55 -15.48
C PHE A 49 1.28 -6.93 -14.29
N HIS A 50 1.24 -8.19 -13.86
CA HIS A 50 2.03 -8.70 -12.74
C HIS A 50 1.72 -7.99 -11.43
N ALA A 51 2.69 -7.97 -10.50
CA ALA A 51 2.51 -7.38 -9.17
C ALA A 51 2.82 -5.87 -9.21
N GLN A 52 1.82 -5.06 -9.51
CA GLN A 52 1.93 -3.61 -9.54
C GLN A 52 1.94 -3.00 -8.14
N CYS A 53 2.38 -1.75 -8.02
CA CYS A 53 2.38 -1.05 -6.74
C CYS A 53 0.97 -0.92 -6.14
N ALA A 54 -0.03 -0.72 -6.99
CA ALA A 54 -1.41 -0.58 -6.55
C ALA A 54 -2.01 -1.90 -6.05
N ASP A 55 -1.55 -3.05 -6.53
CA ASP A 55 -2.09 -4.35 -6.12
C ASP A 55 -1.98 -4.57 -4.61
N GLU A 56 -0.83 -4.31 -4.02
CA GLU A 56 -0.63 -4.43 -2.58
C GLU A 56 -1.56 -3.49 -1.81
N THR A 57 -1.63 -2.23 -2.23
CA THR A 57 -2.47 -1.22 -1.57
C THR A 57 -3.95 -1.53 -1.73
N ILE A 58 -4.39 -2.02 -2.89
CA ILE A 58 -5.77 -2.46 -3.10
C ILE A 58 -6.09 -3.61 -2.15
N ASP A 59 -5.23 -4.60 -2.05
CA ASP A 59 -5.42 -5.72 -1.12
C ASP A 59 -5.53 -5.23 0.33
N TYR A 60 -4.68 -4.30 0.73
CA TYR A 60 -4.69 -3.69 2.05
C TYR A 60 -6.02 -2.96 2.32
N ILE A 61 -6.49 -2.15 1.37
CA ILE A 61 -7.74 -1.41 1.49
C ILE A 61 -8.94 -2.37 1.55
N LEU A 62 -8.96 -3.41 0.72
CA LEU A 62 -10.00 -4.44 0.77
C LEU A 62 -10.04 -5.11 2.14
N TRP A 63 -8.88 -5.46 2.67
CA TRP A 63 -8.80 -6.07 4.00
C TRP A 63 -9.25 -5.09 5.11
N LEU A 64 -8.83 -3.82 5.05
CA LEU A 64 -9.24 -2.80 6.01
C LEU A 64 -10.75 -2.60 6.06
N THR A 65 -11.43 -2.78 4.93
CA THR A 65 -12.85 -2.50 4.76
C THR A 65 -13.72 -3.75 4.65
N ASP A 66 -13.18 -4.93 4.94
CA ASP A 66 -13.87 -6.21 4.78
C ASP A 66 -14.50 -6.35 3.38
N ASN A 67 -13.71 -6.03 2.35
CA ASN A 67 -14.04 -6.08 0.92
C ASN A 67 -15.11 -5.07 0.45
N GLU A 68 -15.41 -4.04 1.23
CA GLU A 68 -16.44 -3.06 0.86
C GLU A 68 -15.93 -1.96 -0.05
N PHE A 69 -14.63 -1.66 -0.03
CA PHE A 69 -14.07 -0.56 -0.81
C PHE A 69 -12.71 -0.93 -1.40
N ARG A 70 -12.46 -0.47 -2.62
CA ARG A 70 -11.14 -0.50 -3.24
C ARG A 70 -10.92 0.76 -4.08
N ILE A 71 -9.67 1.16 -4.25
CA ILE A 71 -9.30 2.22 -5.18
C ILE A 71 -9.25 1.70 -6.62
N ARG A 72 -9.51 2.59 -7.59
CA ARG A 72 -9.52 2.30 -9.02
C ARG A 72 -8.71 3.35 -9.78
N GLY A 73 -8.22 2.98 -10.95
CA GLY A 73 -7.40 3.81 -11.80
C GLY A 73 -5.91 3.64 -11.50
N ASP A 74 -5.11 4.62 -11.92
CA ASP A 74 -3.69 4.64 -11.65
C ASP A 74 -3.42 4.94 -10.16
N ALA A 75 -2.21 4.68 -9.69
CA ALA A 75 -1.84 4.94 -8.29
C ALA A 75 -2.14 6.40 -7.88
N LYS A 76 -1.85 7.37 -8.74
CA LYS A 76 -2.13 8.79 -8.47
C LYS A 76 -3.63 9.10 -8.33
N ASP A 77 -4.48 8.28 -8.90
CA ASP A 77 -5.93 8.48 -8.86
C ASP A 77 -6.53 8.14 -7.49
N ALA A 78 -5.76 7.51 -6.62
CA ALA A 78 -6.21 7.17 -5.27
C ALA A 78 -6.67 8.41 -4.48
N ILE A 79 -6.09 9.58 -4.76
CA ILE A 79 -6.45 10.85 -4.08
C ILE A 79 -7.39 11.72 -4.91
N ASN A 80 -7.87 11.22 -6.05
CA ASN A 80 -8.79 11.96 -6.92
C ASN A 80 -10.25 11.65 -6.54
N PRO A 81 -10.99 12.62 -5.96
CA PRO A 81 -12.35 12.38 -5.49
C PRO A 81 -13.35 12.09 -6.60
N LYS A 82 -13.03 12.41 -7.86
CA LYS A 82 -13.87 12.08 -9.01
C LYS A 82 -13.81 10.61 -9.38
N LYS A 83 -12.72 9.93 -9.04
CA LYS A 83 -12.53 8.50 -9.34
C LYS A 83 -12.70 7.62 -8.11
N ASN A 84 -12.33 8.14 -6.95
CA ASN A 84 -12.31 7.37 -5.70
C ASN A 84 -12.90 8.21 -4.57
N LYS A 85 -14.08 7.80 -4.10
CA LYS A 85 -14.69 8.39 -2.92
C LYS A 85 -14.33 7.53 -1.72
N LEU A 86 -13.43 8.04 -0.88
CA LEU A 86 -13.00 7.32 0.32
C LEU A 86 -14.17 7.08 1.27
N PRO A 87 -14.18 5.95 2.00
CA PRO A 87 -15.20 5.69 3.01
C PRO A 87 -15.22 6.75 4.11
N GLU A 88 -16.34 6.83 4.83
CA GLU A 88 -16.48 7.71 5.97
C GLU A 88 -15.38 7.45 7.01
N GLY A 89 -14.84 8.52 7.59
CA GLY A 89 -13.77 8.45 8.59
C GLY A 89 -12.36 8.40 8.01
N TRP A 90 -12.22 8.15 6.71
CA TRP A 90 -10.92 8.20 6.04
C TRP A 90 -10.55 9.65 5.74
N LYS A 91 -9.26 9.98 5.82
CA LYS A 91 -8.74 11.33 5.59
C LYS A 91 -7.64 11.32 4.56
N ILE A 92 -7.47 12.46 3.88
CA ILE A 92 -6.30 12.74 3.05
C ILE A 92 -5.50 13.82 3.76
N VAL A 93 -4.21 13.56 3.94
CA VAL A 93 -3.25 14.48 4.56
C VAL A 93 -2.24 14.88 3.50
N LEU A 94 -2.03 16.19 3.33
CA LEU A 94 -0.99 16.69 2.42
C LEU A 94 0.39 16.41 3.01
N ASN A 95 1.33 16.04 2.15
CA ASN A 95 2.72 15.93 2.55
C ASN A 95 3.34 17.33 2.62
N ARG A 96 3.45 17.86 3.81
CA ARG A 96 4.10 19.15 4.10
C ARG A 96 5.49 18.91 4.68
N PRO A 97 6.38 19.92 4.69
CA PRO A 97 7.72 19.75 5.29
C PRO A 97 7.74 19.24 6.73
N SER A 98 6.67 19.51 7.48
CA SER A 98 6.54 19.06 8.88
C SER A 98 5.78 17.76 9.06
N THR A 99 5.27 17.16 7.97
CA THR A 99 4.47 15.94 8.07
C THR A 99 5.35 14.74 8.38
N VAL A 100 5.02 14.01 9.45
CA VAL A 100 5.60 12.71 9.77
C VAL A 100 4.47 11.68 9.72
N PRO A 101 4.50 10.74 8.79
CA PRO A 101 3.43 9.75 8.67
C PRO A 101 3.47 8.74 9.81
N LYS A 102 2.39 7.99 9.95
CA LYS A 102 2.29 6.90 10.92
C LYS A 102 2.15 5.56 10.21
N LYS A 103 2.61 4.52 10.88
CA LYS A 103 2.51 3.15 10.37
C LYS A 103 1.06 2.80 10.03
N GLY A 104 0.85 2.30 8.82
CA GLY A 104 -0.48 1.95 8.30
C GLY A 104 -1.10 3.01 7.40
N TRP A 105 -0.57 4.22 7.36
CA TRP A 105 -0.98 5.22 6.37
C TRP A 105 -0.58 4.76 4.97
N ILE A 106 -1.27 5.29 3.96
CA ILE A 106 -0.98 4.99 2.55
C ILE A 106 -0.30 6.21 1.93
N ALA A 107 0.89 6.01 1.39
CA ALA A 107 1.68 7.06 0.75
C ALA A 107 1.39 7.12 -0.74
N VAL A 108 1.05 8.29 -1.27
CA VAL A 108 0.69 8.49 -2.68
C VAL A 108 1.63 9.50 -3.32
N PHE A 109 2.35 9.06 -4.34
CA PHE A 109 3.33 9.84 -5.09
C PHE A 109 2.70 10.28 -6.40
N THR A 110 2.61 11.59 -6.64
CA THR A 110 1.98 12.13 -7.86
C THR A 110 2.84 13.14 -8.60
N SER A 111 4.02 13.49 -8.09
CA SER A 111 4.87 14.52 -8.71
C SER A 111 6.28 14.01 -9.02
N GLY A 112 7.10 14.85 -9.63
CA GLY A 112 8.42 14.48 -10.06
C GLY A 112 8.38 13.37 -11.10
N THR A 113 9.21 12.35 -10.95
CA THR A 113 9.26 11.22 -11.88
C THR A 113 8.01 10.35 -11.85
N TYR A 114 7.13 10.54 -10.85
CA TYR A 114 5.89 9.77 -10.69
C TYR A 114 4.67 10.43 -11.36
N TRP A 115 4.85 11.51 -12.10
CA TRP A 115 3.74 12.33 -12.60
C TRP A 115 2.73 11.59 -13.50
N LYS A 116 3.18 10.58 -14.24
CA LYS A 116 2.35 9.92 -15.26
C LYS A 116 1.34 8.95 -14.65
N TYR A 117 1.79 7.98 -13.86
CA TYR A 117 0.93 6.95 -13.26
C TYR A 117 0.85 7.08 -11.74
N GLY A 118 1.82 7.76 -11.14
CA GLY A 118 1.99 7.80 -9.71
C GLY A 118 2.68 6.54 -9.17
N HIS A 119 2.85 6.52 -7.87
CA HIS A 119 3.31 5.37 -7.12
C HIS A 119 2.58 5.35 -5.79
N ILE A 120 2.41 4.18 -5.19
CA ILE A 120 1.67 4.03 -3.96
C ILE A 120 2.29 2.92 -3.12
N GLY A 121 2.22 3.07 -1.81
CA GLY A 121 2.69 2.06 -0.87
C GLY A 121 2.16 2.34 0.53
N ILE A 122 2.57 1.51 1.47
CA ILE A 122 2.08 1.57 2.85
C ILE A 122 3.22 2.01 3.77
N VAL A 123 2.94 2.94 4.67
CA VAL A 123 3.92 3.38 5.66
C VAL A 123 4.17 2.26 6.67
N TYR A 124 5.40 1.77 6.70
CA TYR A 124 5.83 0.72 7.64
C TYR A 124 6.46 1.31 8.90
N ASN A 125 7.23 2.38 8.75
CA ASN A 125 7.80 3.15 9.85
C ASN A 125 7.74 4.63 9.49
N GLY A 126 7.13 5.42 10.36
CA GLY A 126 6.93 6.86 10.12
C GLY A 126 8.23 7.67 10.05
N GLY A 127 9.29 7.20 10.66
CA GLY A 127 10.59 7.85 10.61
C GLY A 127 10.57 9.27 11.16
N ASN A 128 10.99 10.23 10.33
CA ASN A 128 11.04 11.65 10.67
C ASN A 128 10.73 12.50 9.43
N THR A 129 10.96 13.80 9.49
CA THR A 129 10.69 14.72 8.37
C THR A 129 11.66 14.56 7.19
N SER A 130 12.77 13.84 7.38
CA SER A 130 13.77 13.60 6.31
C SER A 130 13.54 12.29 5.58
N ARG A 131 13.01 11.27 6.23
CA ARG A 131 12.78 9.96 5.64
C ARG A 131 11.77 9.15 6.44
N PHE A 132 11.09 8.23 5.76
CA PHE A 132 10.23 7.22 6.36
C PHE A 132 10.45 5.89 5.66
N GLN A 133 9.99 4.80 6.24
CA GLN A 133 10.12 3.48 5.62
C GLN A 133 8.80 3.07 5.00
N ILE A 134 8.83 2.78 3.70
CA ILE A 134 7.67 2.35 2.92
C ILE A 134 7.74 0.85 2.65
N LEU A 135 6.57 0.21 2.68
CA LEU A 135 6.35 -1.16 2.25
C LEU A 135 5.63 -1.11 0.91
N GLU A 136 6.24 -1.65 -0.16
CA GLU A 136 5.76 -1.43 -1.51
C GLU A 136 6.09 -2.57 -2.47
N GLN A 137 5.36 -2.62 -3.57
CA GLN A 137 5.67 -3.45 -4.73
C GLN A 137 6.03 -2.59 -5.94
N ASN A 138 6.72 -3.19 -6.90
CA ASN A 138 7.03 -2.59 -8.21
C ASN A 138 7.68 -1.22 -8.12
N PHE A 139 8.61 -1.06 -7.18
CA PHE A 139 9.52 0.09 -7.22
C PHE A 139 10.64 -0.22 -8.24
N ASN A 140 11.00 0.74 -9.08
CA ASN A 140 11.99 0.57 -10.18
C ASN A 140 11.64 -0.51 -11.21
N GLY A 141 10.34 -0.79 -11.41
CA GLY A 141 9.89 -1.74 -12.41
C GLY A 141 10.01 -3.22 -12.03
N TRP A 142 10.28 -3.54 -10.79
CA TRP A 142 10.38 -4.91 -10.30
C TRP A 142 9.00 -5.50 -9.95
N ALA A 143 8.17 -5.70 -10.99
CA ALA A 143 6.80 -6.20 -10.84
C ALA A 143 6.71 -7.71 -10.56
N ASN A 144 7.82 -8.37 -10.26
CA ASN A 144 7.90 -9.81 -9.98
C ASN A 144 8.39 -10.12 -8.57
N LYS A 145 8.51 -9.12 -7.72
CA LYS A 145 8.97 -9.27 -6.34
C LYS A 145 7.83 -9.03 -5.35
N LYS A 146 7.85 -9.79 -4.24
CA LYS A 146 6.92 -9.54 -3.13
C LYS A 146 7.15 -8.17 -2.50
N PRO A 147 6.18 -7.68 -1.71
CA PRO A 147 6.35 -6.41 -1.00
C PRO A 147 7.65 -6.35 -0.22
N SER A 148 8.33 -5.22 -0.32
CA SER A 148 9.63 -5.01 0.33
C SER A 148 9.71 -3.63 0.98
N LEU A 149 10.64 -3.47 1.91
CA LEU A 149 10.87 -2.23 2.63
C LEU A 149 11.92 -1.37 1.92
N ARG A 150 11.70 -0.06 1.92
CA ARG A 150 12.65 0.93 1.41
C ARG A 150 12.54 2.20 2.25
N TRP A 151 13.66 2.84 2.54
CA TRP A 151 13.65 4.18 3.13
C TRP A 151 13.45 5.20 2.02
N ASP A 152 12.45 6.05 2.17
CA ASP A 152 12.07 7.08 1.20
C ASP A 152 12.33 8.49 1.76
N ASN A 153 12.78 9.40 0.90
CA ASN A 153 13.09 10.77 1.29
C ASN A 153 11.98 11.78 0.98
N TYR A 154 10.75 11.30 0.78
CA TYR A 154 9.57 12.10 0.43
C TYR A 154 9.58 12.68 -1.00
N TYR A 155 10.59 12.40 -1.81
CA TYR A 155 10.60 12.90 -3.18
C TYR A 155 9.39 12.42 -3.97
N GLY A 156 8.67 13.37 -4.57
CA GLY A 156 7.49 13.06 -5.39
C GLY A 156 6.23 12.68 -4.60
N LEU A 157 6.33 12.51 -3.30
CA LEU A 157 5.22 12.18 -2.44
C LEU A 157 4.40 13.43 -2.14
N THR A 158 3.10 13.38 -2.42
CA THR A 158 2.22 14.55 -2.29
C THR A 158 1.13 14.39 -1.26
N HIS A 159 0.65 13.18 -1.04
CA HIS A 159 -0.49 12.92 -0.17
C HIS A 159 -0.30 11.64 0.62
N PHE A 160 -0.94 11.59 1.79
CA PHE A 160 -1.19 10.35 2.52
C PHE A 160 -2.70 10.13 2.63
N ILE A 161 -3.11 8.87 2.50
CA ILE A 161 -4.46 8.45 2.86
C ILE A 161 -4.38 7.84 4.25
N VAL A 162 -5.23 8.31 5.16
CA VAL A 162 -5.23 7.89 6.56
C VAL A 162 -6.49 7.10 6.86
N PRO A 163 -6.40 5.75 6.89
CA PRO A 163 -7.52 4.92 7.30
C PRO A 163 -7.82 5.11 8.80
N PRO A 164 -9.08 5.03 9.22
CA PRO A 164 -9.40 5.01 10.64
C PRO A 164 -8.91 3.70 11.28
N VAL A 165 -8.53 3.78 12.57
CA VAL A 165 -8.01 2.65 13.33
C VAL A 165 -8.91 2.44 14.54
N ALA A 166 -9.31 1.19 14.77
CA ALA A 166 -10.10 0.82 15.93
C ALA A 166 -9.24 0.86 17.19
N LYS A 167 -9.85 1.23 18.31
CA LYS A 167 -9.18 1.20 19.61
C LYS A 167 -8.90 -0.24 20.01
N GLU A 168 -7.73 -0.45 20.63
CA GLU A 168 -7.42 -1.75 21.25
C GLU A 168 -8.41 -2.02 22.40
N VAL A 169 -8.87 -3.25 22.46
CA VAL A 169 -9.73 -3.69 23.58
C VAL A 169 -8.81 -4.04 24.74
N LYS A 170 -8.94 -3.33 25.87
CA LYS A 170 -8.23 -3.71 27.09
C LYS A 170 -8.81 -5.02 27.60
N LYS A 171 -7.96 -6.05 27.75
CA LYS A 171 -8.37 -7.27 28.45
C LYS A 171 -8.65 -6.93 29.90
N ALA A 172 -9.75 -7.45 30.46
CA ALA A 172 -10.04 -7.37 31.89
C ALA A 172 -8.87 -7.98 32.68
N PRO A 173 -8.49 -7.38 33.83
CA PRO A 173 -7.43 -7.94 34.66
C PRO A 173 -7.80 -9.34 35.19
#